data_f048923f342ce5cd264842de56fa7d41
#
_entry.id   f048923f342ce5cd264842de56fa7d41
#
_cell.length_a   1.000
_cell.length_b   1.000
_cell.length_c   1.000
_cell.angle_alpha   90.00
_cell.angle_beta   90.00
_cell.angle_gamma   90.00
#
_symmetry.space_group_name_H-M   'P 1'
#
loop_
_entity.id
_entity.type
_entity.pdbx_description
1 polymer ?
#
loop_
_entity_poly.entity_id
_entity_poly.type
_entity_poly.pdbx_seq_one_letter_code
_entity_poly.pdbx_strand_id
1 'polypeptide(L)'
;MIENLQGIYETVNHREDTNIRLYMNDKYEDYPPHWHSSMEIIMPLESYYIAEVANHRFELREGDILMIFPCNLHTLYAPPKGKRIIFQPEMQFLHQLKEVDAILSLMAPVRLITAHDAPDIYPEVRQLLLEIAEEYQYFNSLSEAVIYSKLLQILAITGRYYTSNAASF
;
A
#
# COMPACT_ATOMS: atom_id res chain seq x y z
N MET A 1 10.91 -2.44 -19.62
CA MET A 1 11.13 -3.75 -18.94
C MET A 1 11.25 -3.44 -17.47
N ILE A 2 10.36 -3.98 -16.65
CA ILE A 2 10.38 -3.72 -15.20
C ILE A 2 11.65 -4.35 -14.66
N GLU A 3 12.49 -3.53 -14.01
CA GLU A 3 13.68 -4.01 -13.31
C GLU A 3 13.23 -4.99 -12.23
N ASN A 4 13.94 -6.12 -12.11
CA ASN A 4 13.74 -7.15 -11.08
C ASN A 4 12.50 -8.04 -11.22
N LEU A 5 11.83 -8.06 -12.37
CA LEU A 5 10.76 -9.00 -12.63
C LEU A 5 11.32 -10.30 -13.22
N GLN A 6 11.14 -11.43 -12.51
CA GLN A 6 11.48 -12.77 -12.94
C GLN A 6 10.21 -13.58 -13.16
N GLY A 7 9.78 -13.70 -14.42
CA GLY A 7 8.45 -14.23 -14.74
C GLY A 7 7.37 -13.29 -14.22
N ILE A 8 6.62 -13.74 -13.19
CA ILE A 8 5.60 -12.92 -12.50
C ILE A 8 6.02 -12.55 -11.06
N TYR A 9 7.22 -12.88 -10.65
CA TYR A 9 7.75 -12.49 -9.33
C TYR A 9 8.61 -11.24 -9.44
N GLU A 10 8.27 -10.21 -8.66
CA GLU A 10 9.05 -9.00 -8.52
C GLU A 10 9.89 -9.05 -7.25
N THR A 11 11.20 -8.81 -7.38
CA THR A 11 12.06 -8.53 -6.24
C THR A 11 11.96 -7.04 -5.90
N VAL A 12 11.35 -6.72 -4.76
CA VAL A 12 11.25 -5.33 -4.30
C VAL A 12 12.61 -4.83 -3.82
N ASN A 13 13.17 -3.83 -4.49
CA ASN A 13 14.42 -3.21 -4.09
C ASN A 13 14.14 -2.16 -3.01
N HIS A 14 14.30 -2.54 -1.75
CA HIS A 14 14.20 -1.62 -0.63
C HIS A 14 15.33 -0.58 -0.65
N ARG A 15 15.12 0.54 0.05
CA ARG A 15 16.18 1.51 0.31
C ARG A 15 17.32 0.80 1.06
N GLU A 16 18.58 1.14 0.72
CA GLU A 16 19.77 0.58 1.36
C GLU A 16 19.67 0.60 2.89
N ASP A 17 20.04 -0.52 3.51
CA ASP A 17 19.95 -0.74 4.97
C ASP A 17 18.55 -0.58 5.58
N THR A 18 17.49 -0.74 4.80
CA THR A 18 16.10 -0.71 5.28
C THR A 18 15.26 -1.83 4.68
N ASN A 19 14.03 -2.00 5.23
CA ASN A 19 13.04 -2.96 4.74
C ASN A 19 11.84 -2.23 4.08
N ILE A 20 12.07 -1.05 3.54
CA ILE A 20 11.03 -0.22 2.93
C ILE A 20 11.46 0.34 1.58
N ARG A 21 10.50 0.42 0.68
CA ARG A 21 10.58 1.17 -0.56
C ARG A 21 9.39 2.10 -0.65
N LEU A 22 9.64 3.36 -0.93
CA LEU A 22 8.60 4.33 -1.27
C LEU A 22 9.09 5.21 -2.41
N TYR A 23 8.23 5.45 -3.36
CA TYR A 23 8.55 6.35 -4.46
C TYR A 23 7.32 7.11 -4.95
N MET A 24 7.56 8.34 -5.36
CA MET A 24 6.62 9.17 -6.08
C MET A 24 6.70 8.81 -7.55
N ASN A 25 5.80 7.94 -8.01
CA ASN A 25 5.80 7.47 -9.39
C ASN A 25 5.00 8.43 -10.28
N ASP A 26 5.62 8.95 -11.33
CA ASP A 26 5.03 9.79 -12.37
C ASP A 26 5.20 9.21 -13.78
N LYS A 27 5.73 7.99 -13.87
CA LYS A 27 5.99 7.33 -15.15
C LYS A 27 4.71 6.81 -15.77
N TYR A 28 4.57 7.00 -17.07
CA TYR A 28 3.57 6.34 -17.89
C TYR A 28 4.09 4.96 -18.31
N GLU A 29 4.01 4.02 -17.39
CA GLU A 29 4.44 2.64 -17.60
C GLU A 29 3.50 1.69 -16.85
N ASP A 30 2.89 0.76 -17.59
CA ASP A 30 2.07 -0.28 -17.03
C ASP A 30 2.95 -1.37 -16.41
N TYR A 31 2.50 -1.93 -15.30
CA TYR A 31 3.13 -3.08 -14.67
C TYR A 31 2.32 -4.33 -15.01
N PRO A 32 2.90 -5.33 -15.72
CA PRO A 32 2.21 -6.56 -16.07
C PRO A 32 1.85 -7.37 -14.82
N PRO A 33 1.06 -8.45 -14.95
CA PRO A 33 0.74 -9.31 -13.81
C PRO A 33 1.98 -9.74 -13.03
N HIS A 34 2.06 -9.38 -11.75
CA HIS A 34 3.18 -9.68 -10.87
C HIS A 34 2.73 -9.81 -9.42
N TRP A 35 3.60 -10.36 -8.59
CA TRP A 35 3.43 -10.43 -7.15
C TRP A 35 4.79 -10.31 -6.44
N HIS A 36 4.76 -9.91 -5.17
CA HIS A 36 5.93 -9.79 -4.29
C HIS A 36 5.55 -10.08 -2.83
N SER A 37 6.56 -10.26 -1.96
CA SER A 37 6.38 -10.55 -0.53
C SER A 37 6.02 -9.32 0.31
N SER A 38 6.34 -8.13 -0.17
CA SER A 38 5.99 -6.87 0.49
C SER A 38 4.49 -6.58 0.38
N MET A 39 3.95 -5.81 1.32
CA MET A 39 2.68 -5.13 1.13
C MET A 39 2.87 -4.00 0.12
N GLU A 40 1.80 -3.60 -0.60
CA GLU A 40 1.83 -2.41 -1.44
C GLU A 40 0.67 -1.48 -1.12
N ILE A 41 0.98 -0.21 -0.85
CA ILE A 41 -0.02 0.84 -0.64
C ILE A 41 0.13 1.89 -1.73
N ILE A 42 -0.95 2.10 -2.49
CA ILE A 42 -0.99 3.02 -3.62
C ILE A 42 -1.95 4.16 -3.32
N MET A 43 -1.53 5.40 -3.57
CA MET A 43 -2.41 6.57 -3.51
C MET A 43 -2.09 7.53 -4.66
N PRO A 44 -2.99 7.71 -5.65
CA PRO A 44 -2.85 8.78 -6.62
C PRO A 44 -2.88 10.14 -5.94
N LEU A 45 -1.91 11.00 -6.27
CA LEU A 45 -1.85 12.41 -5.83
C LEU A 45 -2.38 13.35 -6.91
N GLU A 46 -2.34 12.87 -8.16
CA GLU A 46 -2.81 13.58 -9.33
C GLU A 46 -3.41 12.56 -10.31
N SER A 47 -4.52 12.91 -10.97
CA SER A 47 -5.18 12.07 -11.97
C SER A 47 -5.80 10.80 -11.37
N TYR A 48 -5.68 9.68 -12.05
CA TYR A 48 -6.21 8.38 -11.63
C TYR A 48 -5.14 7.30 -11.72
N TYR A 49 -5.41 6.13 -11.17
CA TYR A 49 -4.60 4.93 -11.35
C TYR A 49 -5.50 3.70 -11.38
N ILE A 50 -5.15 2.70 -12.15
CA ILE A 50 -5.95 1.49 -12.27
C ILE A 50 -5.13 0.31 -11.76
N ALA A 51 -5.74 -0.52 -10.91
CA ALA A 51 -5.17 -1.76 -10.42
C ALA A 51 -6.15 -2.92 -10.64
N GLU A 52 -5.63 -4.07 -11.03
CA GLU A 52 -6.38 -5.33 -11.06
C GLU A 52 -5.78 -6.27 -10.03
N VAL A 53 -6.59 -6.68 -9.03
CA VAL A 53 -6.16 -7.55 -7.93
C VAL A 53 -7.26 -8.58 -7.69
N ALA A 54 -6.91 -9.87 -7.60
CA ALA A 54 -7.86 -10.95 -7.31
C ALA A 54 -9.11 -10.93 -8.23
N ASN A 55 -8.93 -10.67 -9.51
CA ASN A 55 -9.97 -10.54 -10.54
C ASN A 55 -10.93 -9.35 -10.37
N HIS A 56 -10.58 -8.39 -9.54
CA HIS A 56 -11.31 -7.13 -9.39
C HIS A 56 -10.50 -5.99 -9.98
N ARG A 57 -11.19 -5.09 -10.69
CA ARG A 57 -10.60 -3.87 -11.25
C ARG A 57 -10.97 -2.68 -10.36
N PHE A 58 -9.95 -1.95 -9.93
CA PHE A 58 -10.05 -0.75 -9.11
C PHE A 58 -9.64 0.46 -9.94
N GLU A 59 -10.52 1.44 -10.05
CA GLU A 59 -10.25 2.75 -10.65
C GLU A 59 -10.05 3.77 -9.53
N LEU A 60 -8.81 3.98 -9.13
CA LEU A 60 -8.45 4.89 -8.05
C LEU A 60 -8.51 6.32 -8.54
N ARG A 61 -9.22 7.17 -7.84
CA ARG A 61 -9.20 8.63 -8.02
C ARG A 61 -8.12 9.24 -7.15
N GLU A 62 -7.88 10.52 -7.34
CA GLU A 62 -6.98 11.29 -6.49
C GLU A 62 -7.37 11.16 -5.01
N GLY A 63 -6.42 10.75 -4.19
CA GLY A 63 -6.59 10.52 -2.76
C GLY A 63 -7.14 9.15 -2.36
N ASP A 64 -7.68 8.33 -3.26
CA ASP A 64 -8.08 6.96 -2.94
C ASP A 64 -6.87 6.12 -2.55
N ILE A 65 -7.02 5.27 -1.55
CA ILE A 65 -5.92 4.46 -1.01
C ILE A 65 -6.21 2.98 -1.26
N LEU A 66 -5.38 2.32 -2.04
CA LEU A 66 -5.45 0.88 -2.27
C LEU A 66 -4.34 0.19 -1.48
N MET A 67 -4.72 -0.79 -0.67
CA MET A 67 -3.81 -1.64 0.09
C MET A 67 -3.84 -3.04 -0.51
N ILE A 68 -2.76 -3.47 -1.16
CA ILE A 68 -2.57 -4.82 -1.71
C ILE A 68 -1.72 -5.61 -0.72
N PHE A 69 -2.23 -6.73 -0.24
CA PHE A 69 -1.55 -7.53 0.77
C PHE A 69 -0.51 -8.46 0.14
N PRO A 70 0.52 -8.90 0.91
CA PRO A 70 1.62 -9.71 0.38
C PRO A 70 1.17 -10.92 -0.44
N CYS A 71 1.97 -11.29 -1.44
CA CYS A 71 1.80 -12.48 -2.27
C CYS A 71 0.50 -12.50 -3.14
N ASN A 72 -0.17 -11.38 -3.34
CA ASN A 72 -1.32 -11.30 -4.21
C ASN A 72 -0.93 -10.83 -5.62
N LEU A 73 -1.37 -11.58 -6.63
CA LEU A 73 -1.16 -11.24 -8.02
C LEU A 73 -1.94 -9.97 -8.36
N HIS A 74 -1.25 -9.01 -8.97
CA HIS A 74 -1.85 -7.75 -9.38
C HIS A 74 -1.23 -7.20 -10.66
N THR A 75 -1.97 -6.33 -11.34
CA THR A 75 -1.58 -5.62 -12.56
C THR A 75 -1.88 -4.15 -12.36
N LEU A 76 -0.99 -3.27 -12.80
CA LEU A 76 -1.13 -1.83 -12.62
C LEU A 76 -1.09 -1.13 -13.98
N TYR A 77 -2.00 -0.17 -14.18
CA TYR A 77 -2.10 0.60 -15.42
C TYR A 77 -1.96 2.09 -15.11
N ALA A 78 -0.93 2.70 -15.67
CA ALA A 78 -0.61 4.09 -15.45
C ALA A 78 -1.35 5.02 -16.42
N PRO A 79 -1.89 6.15 -15.95
CA PRO A 79 -2.39 7.19 -16.84
C PRO A 79 -1.23 7.90 -17.56
N PRO A 80 -1.51 8.57 -18.69
CA PRO A 80 -0.49 9.33 -19.42
C PRO A 80 0.17 10.45 -18.60
N LYS A 81 -0.50 10.92 -17.55
CA LYS A 81 -0.03 11.97 -16.65
C LYS A 81 -0.56 11.70 -15.23
N GLY A 82 0.18 12.16 -14.25
CA GLY A 82 -0.20 12.08 -12.83
C GLY A 82 0.91 11.56 -11.96
N LYS A 83 0.80 11.83 -10.68
CA LYS A 83 1.73 11.35 -9.64
C LYS A 83 0.99 10.47 -8.66
N ARG A 84 1.69 9.51 -8.11
CA ARG A 84 1.17 8.59 -7.09
C ARG A 84 2.25 8.18 -6.12
N ILE A 85 1.86 7.97 -4.88
CA ILE A 85 2.66 7.28 -3.88
C ILE A 85 2.52 5.79 -4.15
N ILE A 86 3.66 5.08 -4.19
CA ILE A 86 3.73 3.63 -4.10
C ILE A 86 4.66 3.30 -2.94
N PHE A 87 4.10 2.68 -1.89
CA PHE A 87 4.80 2.33 -0.67
C PHE A 87 4.80 0.81 -0.49
N GLN A 88 5.98 0.22 -0.45
CA GLN A 88 6.21 -1.22 -0.36
C GLN A 88 7.05 -1.55 0.88
N PRO A 89 6.41 -1.70 2.06
CA PRO A 89 7.07 -2.15 3.28
C PRO A 89 7.19 -3.67 3.30
N GLU A 90 8.33 -4.18 3.82
CA GLU A 90 8.47 -5.60 4.16
C GLU A 90 7.65 -5.90 5.42
N MET A 91 6.96 -7.03 5.43
CA MET A 91 6.00 -7.36 6.49
C MET A 91 6.50 -8.41 7.48
N GLN A 92 7.68 -8.99 7.26
CA GLN A 92 8.17 -10.15 8.00
C GLN A 92 8.14 -9.97 9.53
N PHE A 93 8.57 -8.83 10.03
CA PHE A 93 8.56 -8.60 11.49
C PHE A 93 7.16 -8.32 12.05
N LEU A 94 6.25 -7.77 11.25
CA LEU A 94 4.88 -7.50 11.67
C LEU A 94 4.06 -8.78 11.88
N HIS A 95 4.38 -9.84 11.14
CA HIS A 95 3.79 -11.18 11.34
C HIS A 95 4.08 -11.80 12.72
N GLN A 96 5.08 -11.30 13.44
CA GLN A 96 5.36 -11.72 14.82
C GLN A 96 4.34 -11.15 15.81
N LEU A 97 3.63 -10.10 15.44
CA LEU A 97 2.53 -9.53 16.23
C LEU A 97 1.24 -10.28 15.89
N LYS A 98 0.84 -11.22 16.74
CA LYS A 98 -0.29 -12.14 16.48
C LYS A 98 -1.59 -11.43 16.06
N GLU A 99 -1.90 -10.29 16.69
CA GLU A 99 -3.11 -9.52 16.36
C GLU A 99 -2.99 -8.87 14.96
N VAL A 100 -1.80 -8.42 14.58
CA VAL A 100 -1.55 -7.84 13.26
C VAL A 100 -1.69 -8.92 12.19
N ASP A 101 -1.11 -10.10 12.40
CA ASP A 101 -1.21 -11.22 11.47
C ASP A 101 -2.66 -11.64 11.22
N ALA A 102 -3.48 -11.71 12.27
CA ALA A 102 -4.91 -11.99 12.15
C ALA A 102 -5.65 -10.91 11.34
N ILE A 103 -5.33 -9.63 11.57
CA ILE A 103 -5.91 -8.50 10.84
C ILE A 103 -5.48 -8.51 9.37
N LEU A 104 -4.21 -8.76 9.07
CA LEU A 104 -3.72 -8.87 7.69
C LEU A 104 -4.47 -9.97 6.92
N SER A 105 -4.67 -11.12 7.56
CA SER A 105 -5.44 -12.23 6.97
C SER A 105 -6.90 -11.87 6.69
N LEU A 106 -7.53 -11.10 7.57
CA LEU A 106 -8.91 -10.61 7.42
C LEU A 106 -9.03 -9.58 6.28
N MET A 107 -8.02 -8.73 6.11
CA MET A 107 -8.04 -7.66 5.12
C MET A 107 -7.57 -8.09 3.72
N ALA A 108 -6.84 -9.20 3.62
CA ALA A 108 -6.37 -9.73 2.34
C ALA A 108 -7.56 -10.12 1.44
N PRO A 109 -7.40 -10.15 0.09
CA PRO A 109 -6.20 -9.82 -0.66
C PRO A 109 -5.97 -8.32 -0.89
N VAL A 110 -7.02 -7.51 -0.78
CA VAL A 110 -6.97 -6.09 -1.12
C VAL A 110 -8.02 -5.30 -0.34
N ARG A 111 -7.73 -4.05 0.02
CA ARG A 111 -8.70 -3.09 0.57
C ARG A 111 -8.58 -1.75 -0.14
N LEU A 112 -9.74 -1.20 -0.49
CA LEU A 112 -9.87 0.16 -1.00
C LEU A 112 -10.43 1.04 0.11
N ILE A 113 -9.78 2.15 0.39
CA ILE A 113 -10.19 3.15 1.38
C ILE A 113 -10.40 4.47 0.64
N THR A 114 -11.64 4.94 0.62
CA THR A 114 -12.02 6.21 -0.01
C THR A 114 -12.72 7.13 0.99
N ALA A 115 -12.77 8.41 0.69
CA ALA A 115 -13.52 9.37 1.50
C ALA A 115 -15.04 9.07 1.52
N HIS A 116 -15.54 8.35 0.50
CA HIS A 116 -16.94 7.97 0.40
C HIS A 116 -17.25 6.69 1.19
N ASP A 117 -16.44 5.65 1.05
CA ASP A 117 -16.76 4.32 1.58
C ASP A 117 -16.30 4.12 3.03
N ALA A 118 -15.30 4.89 3.46
CA ALA A 118 -14.74 4.81 4.81
C ALA A 118 -14.49 6.22 5.41
N PRO A 119 -15.50 7.10 5.44
CA PRO A 119 -15.33 8.52 5.83
C PRO A 119 -14.75 8.70 7.24
N ASP A 120 -15.03 7.76 8.15
CA ASP A 120 -14.62 7.85 9.54
C ASP A 120 -13.11 7.64 9.73
N ILE A 121 -12.47 6.87 8.86
CA ILE A 121 -11.05 6.54 8.96
C ILE A 121 -10.18 7.16 7.86
N TYR A 122 -10.78 7.48 6.72
CA TYR A 122 -10.05 7.97 5.55
C TYR A 122 -9.13 9.17 5.83
N PRO A 123 -9.58 10.24 6.54
CA PRO A 123 -8.73 11.41 6.77
C PRO A 123 -7.44 11.06 7.53
N GLU A 124 -7.55 10.21 8.56
CA GLU A 124 -6.41 9.82 9.39
C GLU A 124 -5.46 8.88 8.62
N VAL A 125 -5.99 7.88 7.91
CA VAL A 125 -5.18 6.96 7.10
C VAL A 125 -4.43 7.72 6.00
N ARG A 126 -5.11 8.65 5.32
CA ARG A 126 -4.50 9.50 4.30
C ARG A 126 -3.37 10.36 4.89
N GLN A 127 -3.61 11.00 6.04
CA GLN A 127 -2.61 11.82 6.70
C GLN A 127 -1.37 11.02 7.09
N LEU A 128 -1.55 9.84 7.69
CA LEU A 128 -0.45 8.94 8.06
C LEU A 128 0.38 8.51 6.83
N LEU A 129 -0.27 8.24 5.70
CA LEU A 129 0.44 7.88 4.47
C LEU A 129 1.26 9.06 3.90
N LEU A 130 0.74 10.27 3.96
CA LEU A 130 1.49 11.47 3.57
C LEU A 130 2.69 11.71 4.48
N GLU A 131 2.53 11.53 5.79
CA GLU A 131 3.62 11.65 6.76
C GLU A 131 4.69 10.54 6.57
N ILE A 132 4.30 9.33 6.17
CA ILE A 132 5.23 8.28 5.76
C ILE A 132 6.04 8.74 4.55
N ALA A 133 5.39 9.34 3.55
CA ALA A 133 6.07 9.81 2.36
C ALA A 133 7.03 10.95 2.65
N GLU A 134 6.66 11.88 3.53
CA GLU A 134 7.51 12.97 3.98
C GLU A 134 8.73 12.44 4.76
N GLU A 135 8.52 11.55 5.73
CA GLU A 135 9.60 10.93 6.52
C GLU A 135 10.58 10.16 5.61
N TYR A 136 10.05 9.45 4.61
CA TYR A 136 10.89 8.74 3.65
C TYR A 136 11.70 9.68 2.76
N GLN A 137 11.15 10.84 2.38
CA GLN A 137 11.85 11.85 1.58
C GLN A 137 13.02 12.48 2.36
N TYR A 138 12.81 12.79 3.64
CA TYR A 138 13.81 13.42 4.51
C TYR A 138 14.47 12.41 5.46
N PHE A 139 14.75 11.21 4.97
CA PHE A 139 15.20 10.05 5.70
C PHE A 139 16.45 10.32 6.53
N ASN A 140 16.39 9.99 7.82
CA ASN A 140 17.47 10.17 8.79
C ASN A 140 17.50 9.02 9.82
N SER A 141 18.25 9.16 10.92
CA SER A 141 18.29 8.15 11.97
C SER A 141 16.89 7.89 12.54
N LEU A 142 16.53 6.62 12.64
CA LEU A 142 15.22 6.12 13.11
C LEU A 142 14.02 6.36 12.18
N SER A 143 14.21 6.92 10.98
CA SER A 143 13.11 7.13 10.03
C SER A 143 12.38 5.84 9.69
N GLU A 144 13.08 4.72 9.55
CA GLU A 144 12.44 3.43 9.33
C GLU A 144 11.48 3.06 10.47
N ALA A 145 11.92 3.25 11.73
CA ALA A 145 11.07 2.99 12.90
C ALA A 145 9.85 3.91 12.95
N VAL A 146 10.01 5.19 12.61
CA VAL A 146 8.91 6.16 12.50
C VAL A 146 7.92 5.72 11.42
N ILE A 147 8.41 5.34 10.23
CA ILE A 147 7.57 4.87 9.13
C ILE A 147 6.77 3.62 9.53
N TYR A 148 7.42 2.63 10.14
CA TYR A 148 6.71 1.44 10.61
C TYR A 148 5.73 1.71 11.75
N SER A 149 5.99 2.69 12.62
CA SER A 149 5.02 3.09 13.65
C SER A 149 3.73 3.64 13.03
N LYS A 150 3.85 4.43 11.96
CA LYS A 150 2.71 4.97 11.21
C LYS A 150 1.99 3.87 10.42
N LEU A 151 2.72 2.95 9.81
CA LEU A 151 2.14 1.78 9.15
C LEU A 151 1.32 0.93 10.13
N LEU A 152 1.83 0.69 11.34
CA LEU A 152 1.08 -0.02 12.40
C LEU A 152 -0.20 0.72 12.79
N GLN A 153 -0.17 2.05 12.86
CA GLN A 153 -1.37 2.86 13.09
C GLN A 153 -2.39 2.69 11.95
N ILE A 154 -1.95 2.76 10.69
CA ILE A 154 -2.81 2.50 9.53
C ILE A 154 -3.46 1.12 9.63
N LEU A 155 -2.68 0.07 9.90
CA LEU A 155 -3.18 -1.30 10.03
C LEU A 155 -4.17 -1.45 11.21
N ALA A 156 -3.91 -0.79 12.34
CA ALA A 156 -4.80 -0.83 13.50
C ALA A 156 -6.14 -0.12 13.23
N ILE A 157 -6.09 1.07 12.61
CA ILE A 157 -7.28 1.85 12.26
C ILE A 157 -8.14 1.08 11.26
N THR A 158 -7.55 0.62 10.17
CA THR A 158 -8.26 -0.11 9.11
C THR A 158 -8.76 -1.46 9.60
N GLY A 159 -7.95 -2.19 10.35
CA GLY A 159 -8.34 -3.49 10.91
C GLY A 159 -9.53 -3.38 11.86
N ARG A 160 -9.54 -2.41 12.76
CA ARG A 160 -10.67 -2.15 13.67
C ARG A 160 -11.94 -1.78 12.90
N TYR A 161 -11.81 -0.91 11.91
CA TYR A 161 -12.93 -0.50 11.07
C TYR A 161 -13.59 -1.68 10.36
N TYR A 162 -12.81 -2.51 9.69
CA TYR A 162 -13.34 -3.67 8.96
C TYR A 162 -13.84 -4.78 9.88
N THR A 163 -13.22 -4.99 11.06
CA THR A 163 -13.68 -5.96 12.06
C THR A 163 -15.04 -5.55 12.63
N SER A 164 -15.20 -4.27 12.98
CA SER A 164 -16.45 -3.74 13.54
C SER A 164 -17.60 -3.80 12.53
N ASN A 165 -17.32 -3.47 11.27
CA ASN A 165 -18.33 -3.51 10.22
C ASN A 165 -18.67 -4.91 9.73
N ALA A 166 -17.75 -5.88 9.83
CA ALA A 166 -18.04 -7.28 9.54
C ALA A 166 -18.96 -7.94 10.56
N ALA A 167 -18.98 -7.46 11.81
CA ALA A 167 -19.87 -7.96 12.87
C ALA A 167 -21.32 -7.40 12.76
N SER A 168 -21.58 -6.52 11.80
CA SER A 168 -22.89 -5.86 11.60
C SER A 168 -23.75 -6.50 10.50
N PHE A 169 -23.36 -7.70 10.00
CA PHE A 169 -24.11 -8.49 9.00
C PHE A 169 -24.52 -9.86 9.53
#